data_cb21a1660c6135d51e7f0ab638e822e6
#
_entry.id   cb21a1660c6135d51e7f0ab638e822e6
#
_cell.length_a   1.000
_cell.length_b   1.000
_cell.length_c   1.000
_cell.angle_alpha   90.00
_cell.angle_beta   90.00
_cell.angle_gamma   90.00
#
_symmetry.space_group_name_H-M   'P 1'
#
loop_
_entity.id
_entity.type
_entity.pdbx_description
1 polymer ?
#
loop_
_entity_poly.entity_id
_entity_poly.type
_entity_poly.pdbx_seq_one_letter_code
_entity_poly.pdbx_strand_id
1 'polypeptide(L)'
;MLFRSGEKTLPKLLHELAQIDGIEWIRIQYCYPEEITQELIETIREEEKVCNYLDIPIQHASDRILKRMGRRTNQKQLREMIASLRSQIPDIALRTTLISGFPGETEEDQEEVMRFVDEMEFERLGVFAYSQEEDTPAAEFPDQVPQELKEERRDEIMELQQEISYEKSQSMIGKVLEVMIEGKVADENAYVGRTYMDAPGVDGLIFINTDLDLMSGDFVRAKVTGALEYDLIGEICDEPAQ
;
A
#
# COMPACT_ATOMS: atom_id res chain seq x y z
N MET A 1 14.89 7.90 7.94
CA MET A 1 16.18 7.16 7.97
C MET A 1 17.19 7.99 8.76
N LEU A 2 17.59 7.53 9.95
CA LEU A 2 18.56 8.20 10.81
C LEU A 2 19.95 7.63 10.53
N PHE A 3 20.59 8.07 9.45
CA PHE A 3 21.99 7.76 9.27
C PHE A 3 22.84 8.80 10.02
N ARG A 4 24.06 8.56 10.22
CA ARG A 4 25.19 9.29 10.84
C ARG A 4 24.97 10.73 11.35
N SER A 5 24.07 11.51 10.76
CA SER A 5 23.75 12.91 11.15
C SER A 5 22.67 13.00 12.26
N GLY A 6 21.86 11.94 12.47
CA GLY A 6 20.68 12.01 13.33
C GLY A 6 19.49 12.77 12.74
N GLU A 7 19.57 13.20 11.49
CA GLU A 7 18.52 13.95 10.78
C GLU A 7 17.67 13.04 9.90
N LYS A 8 16.37 13.36 9.75
CA LYS A 8 15.46 12.71 8.82
C LYS A 8 15.69 13.31 7.41
N THR A 9 16.47 12.62 6.59
CA THR A 9 16.94 13.14 5.29
C THR A 9 16.22 12.56 4.09
N LEU A 10 15.15 11.76 4.29
CA LEU A 10 14.40 11.17 3.17
C LEU A 10 13.81 12.21 2.22
N PRO A 11 13.16 13.30 2.67
CA PRO A 11 12.65 14.35 1.79
C PRO A 11 13.73 14.91 0.87
N LYS A 12 14.90 15.25 1.43
CA LYS A 12 16.04 15.74 0.66
C LYS A 12 16.55 14.73 -0.37
N LEU A 13 16.62 13.45 0.00
CA LEU A 13 17.02 12.37 -0.92
C LEU A 13 16.05 12.26 -2.10
N LEU A 14 14.73 12.32 -1.82
CA LEU A 14 13.71 12.26 -2.87
C LEU A 14 13.83 13.44 -3.84
N HIS A 15 14.01 14.65 -3.30
CA HIS A 15 14.25 15.83 -4.12
C HIS A 15 15.47 15.68 -5.04
N GLU A 16 16.62 15.25 -4.50
CA GLU A 16 17.83 15.04 -5.30
C GLU A 16 17.67 13.95 -6.36
N LEU A 17 16.96 12.85 -6.02
CA LEU A 17 16.67 11.78 -6.98
C LEU A 17 15.73 12.25 -8.09
N ALA A 18 14.74 13.09 -7.78
CA ALA A 18 13.81 13.63 -8.75
C ALA A 18 14.49 14.52 -9.81
N GLN A 19 15.66 15.10 -9.50
CA GLN A 19 16.45 15.91 -10.45
C GLN A 19 17.23 15.07 -11.48
N ILE A 20 17.28 13.74 -11.30
CA ILE A 20 18.02 12.88 -12.22
C ILE A 20 17.21 12.64 -13.49
N ASP A 21 17.80 12.93 -14.64
CA ASP A 21 17.19 12.65 -15.94
C ASP A 21 17.02 11.14 -16.17
N GLY A 22 15.87 10.74 -16.75
CA GLY A 22 15.56 9.36 -17.06
C GLY A 22 15.00 8.53 -15.87
N ILE A 23 14.83 9.15 -14.70
CA ILE A 23 13.97 8.59 -13.65
C ILE A 23 12.58 9.11 -13.89
N GLU A 24 11.61 8.20 -14.06
CA GLU A 24 10.19 8.53 -14.22
C GLU A 24 9.45 8.40 -12.89
N TRP A 25 9.59 7.26 -12.19
CA TRP A 25 8.93 7.02 -10.91
C TRP A 25 9.90 6.72 -9.77
N ILE A 26 9.65 7.37 -8.63
CA ILE A 26 10.30 7.10 -7.35
C ILE A 26 9.21 6.65 -6.37
N ARG A 27 9.31 5.43 -5.87
CA ARG A 27 8.34 4.86 -4.94
C ARG A 27 8.96 4.65 -3.57
N ILE A 28 8.24 5.09 -2.52
CA ILE A 28 8.64 4.87 -1.14
C ILE A 28 7.98 3.58 -0.66
N GLN A 29 8.78 2.60 -0.30
CA GLN A 29 8.32 1.37 0.32
C GLN A 29 8.79 1.32 1.78
N TYR A 30 7.95 0.73 2.65
CA TYR A 30 8.27 0.44 4.05
C TYR A 30 8.62 1.68 4.88
N CYS A 31 7.63 2.54 5.09
CA CYS A 31 7.76 3.73 5.93
C CYS A 31 7.07 3.52 7.28
N TYR A 32 7.81 3.68 8.38
CA TYR A 32 7.21 3.65 9.71
C TYR A 32 6.28 4.85 9.92
N PRO A 33 5.11 4.68 10.59
CA PRO A 33 4.19 5.78 10.87
C PRO A 33 4.87 7.00 11.52
N GLU A 34 5.76 6.77 12.48
CA GLU A 34 6.50 7.82 13.19
C GLU A 34 7.59 8.53 12.35
N GLU A 35 7.90 8.02 11.17
CA GLU A 35 8.84 8.64 10.24
C GLU A 35 8.16 9.55 9.22
N ILE A 36 6.82 9.56 9.15
CA ILE A 36 6.03 10.41 8.25
C ILE A 36 5.96 11.81 8.85
N THR A 37 6.80 12.70 8.30
CA THR A 37 6.86 14.12 8.69
C THR A 37 6.05 14.98 7.74
N GLN A 38 5.71 16.19 8.16
CA GLN A 38 5.05 17.16 7.29
C GLN A 38 5.90 17.46 6.03
N GLU A 39 7.22 17.57 6.18
CA GLU A 39 8.15 17.77 5.07
C GLU A 39 8.11 16.60 4.07
N LEU A 40 7.98 15.34 4.55
CA LEU A 40 7.83 14.18 3.66
C LEU A 40 6.51 14.23 2.87
N ILE A 41 5.41 14.60 3.53
CA ILE A 41 4.10 14.75 2.87
C ILE A 41 4.16 15.81 1.77
N GLU A 42 4.77 16.97 2.08
CA GLU A 42 4.97 18.06 1.12
C GLU A 42 5.84 17.61 -0.06
N THR A 43 6.92 16.89 0.20
CA THR A 43 7.81 16.36 -0.84
C THR A 43 7.08 15.39 -1.77
N ILE A 44 6.28 14.45 -1.23
CA ILE A 44 5.50 13.51 -2.06
C ILE A 44 4.49 14.28 -2.92
N ARG A 45 3.82 15.29 -2.37
CA ARG A 45 2.84 16.10 -3.10
C ARG A 45 3.45 16.95 -4.20
N GLU A 46 4.68 17.47 -4.03
CA GLU A 46 5.29 18.49 -4.89
C GLU A 46 6.24 17.92 -5.95
N GLU A 47 6.81 16.73 -5.71
CA GLU A 47 7.74 16.09 -6.65
C GLU A 47 6.98 15.16 -7.59
N GLU A 48 6.77 15.56 -8.82
CA GLU A 48 5.99 14.83 -9.84
C GLU A 48 6.49 13.39 -10.08
N LYS A 49 7.79 13.14 -9.91
CA LYS A 49 8.37 11.79 -10.06
C LYS A 49 8.16 10.90 -8.83
N VAL A 50 7.77 11.45 -7.69
CA VAL A 50 7.48 10.67 -6.49
C VAL A 50 6.04 10.19 -6.55
N CYS A 51 5.85 8.89 -6.65
CA CYS A 51 4.51 8.31 -6.69
C CYS A 51 3.71 8.70 -5.46
N ASN A 52 2.45 9.08 -5.64
CA ASN A 52 1.47 9.27 -4.56
C ASN A 52 1.11 7.91 -3.93
N TYR A 53 2.10 7.30 -3.30
CA TYR A 53 2.04 5.96 -2.71
C TYR A 53 2.90 5.89 -1.46
N LEU A 54 2.37 5.28 -0.41
CA LEU A 54 3.13 4.94 0.80
C LEU A 54 2.77 3.54 1.29
N ASP A 55 3.78 2.72 1.53
CA ASP A 55 3.67 1.45 2.25
C ASP A 55 4.01 1.68 3.73
N ILE A 56 2.98 1.60 4.59
CA ILE A 56 3.04 1.95 6.01
C ILE A 56 2.60 0.73 6.83
N PRO A 57 3.50 -0.20 7.19
CA PRO A 57 3.14 -1.39 7.94
C PRO A 57 2.77 -1.04 9.39
N ILE A 58 1.49 -0.86 9.66
CA ILE A 58 1.00 -0.49 10.99
C ILE A 58 0.99 -1.68 11.96
N GLN A 59 0.92 -2.90 11.45
CA GLN A 59 0.95 -4.20 12.10
C GLN A 59 -0.33 -4.57 12.85
N HIS A 60 -1.00 -3.65 13.52
CA HIS A 60 -2.25 -3.85 14.26
C HIS A 60 -2.97 -2.51 14.49
N ALA A 61 -4.24 -2.54 14.92
CA ALA A 61 -5.01 -1.34 15.25
C ALA A 61 -5.40 -1.23 16.74
N SER A 62 -5.38 -2.32 17.50
CA SER A 62 -5.62 -2.25 18.95
C SER A 62 -4.40 -1.68 19.68
N ASP A 63 -4.60 -0.64 20.48
CA ASP A 63 -3.56 0.01 21.29
C ASP A 63 -2.88 -0.96 22.24
N ARG A 64 -3.61 -1.92 22.76
CA ARG A 64 -3.09 -2.96 23.66
C ARG A 64 -2.08 -3.85 22.95
N ILE A 65 -2.41 -4.30 21.76
CA ILE A 65 -1.55 -5.16 20.94
C ILE A 65 -0.38 -4.38 20.35
N LEU A 66 -0.62 -3.17 19.83
CA LEU A 66 0.46 -2.27 19.36
C LEU A 66 1.54 -2.06 20.44
N LYS A 67 1.12 -1.80 21.67
CA LYS A 67 2.05 -1.68 22.81
C LYS A 67 2.81 -2.98 23.08
N ARG A 68 2.14 -4.12 22.97
CA ARG A 68 2.77 -5.44 23.16
C ARG A 68 3.79 -5.77 22.05
N MET A 69 3.50 -5.34 20.82
CA MET A 69 4.43 -5.42 19.69
C MET A 69 5.60 -4.43 19.79
N GLY A 70 5.63 -3.57 20.81
CA GLY A 70 6.65 -2.54 20.95
C GLY A 70 6.50 -1.37 19.96
N ARG A 71 5.30 -1.19 19.37
CA ARG A 71 5.02 -0.06 18.46
C ARG A 71 4.92 1.24 19.25
N ARG A 72 5.36 2.33 18.62
CA ARG A 72 5.41 3.67 19.22
C ARG A 72 4.16 4.49 18.93
N THR A 73 3.38 4.11 17.94
CA THR A 73 2.12 4.75 17.55
C THR A 73 0.93 4.02 18.14
N ASN A 74 -0.11 4.76 18.45
CA ASN A 74 -1.43 4.26 18.87
C ASN A 74 -2.46 4.46 17.76
N GLN A 75 -3.65 3.87 17.91
CA GLN A 75 -4.73 3.93 16.93
C GLN A 75 -5.12 5.37 16.56
N LYS A 76 -5.23 6.26 17.56
CA LYS A 76 -5.56 7.67 17.32
C LYS A 76 -4.52 8.35 16.42
N GLN A 77 -3.23 8.13 16.70
CA GLN A 77 -2.15 8.70 15.88
C GLN A 77 -2.15 8.12 14.46
N LEU A 78 -2.46 6.83 14.30
CA LEU A 78 -2.62 6.21 12.98
C LEU A 78 -3.76 6.87 12.18
N ARG A 79 -4.93 7.08 12.81
CA ARG A 79 -6.07 7.79 12.19
C ARG A 79 -5.72 9.22 11.77
N GLU A 80 -5.08 9.97 12.65
CA GLU A 80 -4.67 11.35 12.39
C GLU A 80 -3.65 11.42 11.24
N MET A 81 -2.69 10.51 11.19
CA MET A 81 -1.71 10.40 10.11
C MET A 81 -2.37 10.09 8.76
N ILE A 82 -3.24 9.07 8.71
CA ILE A 82 -3.96 8.68 7.47
C ILE A 82 -4.84 9.82 6.97
N ALA A 83 -5.58 10.47 7.87
CA ALA A 83 -6.41 11.64 7.54
C ALA A 83 -5.57 12.80 7.00
N SER A 84 -4.41 13.06 7.60
CA SER A 84 -3.46 14.09 7.13
C SER A 84 -2.93 13.78 5.74
N LEU A 85 -2.51 12.54 5.48
CA LEU A 85 -2.04 12.10 4.16
C LEU A 85 -3.12 12.31 3.09
N ARG A 86 -4.33 11.80 3.30
CA ARG A 86 -5.42 11.92 2.34
C ARG A 86 -5.92 13.34 2.13
N SER A 87 -5.86 14.19 3.14
CA SER A 87 -6.25 15.60 3.01
C SER A 87 -5.25 16.43 2.20
N GLN A 88 -3.97 16.07 2.24
CA GLN A 88 -2.90 16.81 1.57
C GLN A 88 -2.52 16.22 0.20
N ILE A 89 -2.77 14.92 0.00
CA ILE A 89 -2.53 14.18 -1.25
C ILE A 89 -3.80 13.37 -1.55
N PRO A 90 -4.82 13.96 -2.21
CA PRO A 90 -6.15 13.33 -2.35
C PRO A 90 -6.17 11.99 -3.10
N ASP A 91 -5.22 11.76 -3.97
CA ASP A 91 -5.07 10.54 -4.79
C ASP A 91 -4.01 9.57 -4.23
N ILE A 92 -3.58 9.74 -2.98
CA ILE A 92 -2.58 8.87 -2.37
C ILE A 92 -3.09 7.43 -2.24
N ALA A 93 -2.31 6.48 -2.72
CA ALA A 93 -2.52 5.07 -2.48
C ALA A 93 -1.77 4.65 -1.20
N LEU A 94 -2.52 4.23 -0.19
CA LEU A 94 -1.97 3.77 1.08
C LEU A 94 -1.97 2.24 1.12
N ARG A 95 -0.77 1.68 1.24
CA ARG A 95 -0.56 0.26 1.51
C ARG A 95 -0.24 0.04 2.98
N THR A 96 -0.77 -1.02 3.55
CA THR A 96 -0.43 -1.44 4.90
C THR A 96 -0.24 -2.94 5.03
N THR A 97 0.33 -3.35 6.14
CA THR A 97 0.49 -4.74 6.53
C THR A 97 0.00 -4.91 7.97
N LEU A 98 -0.78 -5.96 8.20
CA LEU A 98 -1.26 -6.37 9.52
C LEU A 98 -0.74 -7.76 9.89
N ILE A 99 -0.69 -8.01 11.19
CA ILE A 99 -0.43 -9.34 11.76
C ILE A 99 -1.64 -9.75 12.59
N SER A 100 -2.26 -10.87 12.24
CA SER A 100 -3.36 -11.46 12.99
C SER A 100 -2.86 -12.51 13.98
N GLY A 101 -3.53 -12.64 15.11
CA GLY A 101 -3.23 -13.63 16.12
C GLY A 101 -1.90 -13.42 16.83
N PHE A 102 -1.48 -12.16 17.04
CA PHE A 102 -0.33 -11.87 17.89
C PHE A 102 -0.60 -12.37 19.33
N PRO A 103 0.41 -12.88 20.05
CA PRO A 103 0.22 -13.41 21.40
C PRO A 103 -0.58 -12.47 22.31
N GLY A 104 -1.66 -12.99 22.90
CA GLY A 104 -2.59 -12.27 23.76
C GLY A 104 -3.67 -11.48 23.03
N GLU A 105 -3.77 -11.55 21.71
CA GLU A 105 -4.87 -10.95 20.95
C GLU A 105 -6.20 -11.62 21.29
N THR A 106 -7.20 -10.81 21.64
CA THR A 106 -8.56 -11.26 21.98
C THR A 106 -9.53 -11.03 20.83
N GLU A 107 -10.77 -11.47 21.01
CA GLU A 107 -11.84 -11.20 20.05
C GLU A 107 -12.12 -9.69 19.90
N GLU A 108 -12.13 -8.97 21.02
CA GLU A 108 -12.33 -7.53 21.01
C GLU A 108 -11.22 -6.79 20.23
N ASP A 109 -9.96 -7.30 20.27
CA ASP A 109 -8.87 -6.72 19.47
C ASP A 109 -9.07 -6.99 17.99
N GLN A 110 -9.55 -8.19 17.62
CA GLN A 110 -9.90 -8.53 16.22
C GLN A 110 -11.03 -7.63 15.70
N GLU A 111 -12.12 -7.47 16.47
CA GLU A 111 -13.21 -6.56 16.11
C GLU A 111 -12.74 -5.11 15.95
N GLU A 112 -11.77 -4.69 16.76
CA GLU A 112 -11.17 -3.35 16.66
C GLU A 112 -10.36 -3.18 15.38
N VAL A 113 -9.62 -4.22 14.96
CA VAL A 113 -8.90 -4.25 13.67
C VAL A 113 -9.88 -4.20 12.52
N MET A 114 -10.95 -5.02 12.54
CA MET A 114 -11.97 -5.05 11.48
C MET A 114 -12.61 -3.67 11.30
N ARG A 115 -13.05 -3.03 12.38
CA ARG A 115 -13.60 -1.66 12.34
C ARG A 115 -12.58 -0.64 11.81
N PHE A 116 -11.32 -0.78 12.19
CA PHE A 116 -10.28 0.13 11.73
C PHE A 116 -10.01 -0.02 10.22
N VAL A 117 -9.97 -1.24 9.70
CA VAL A 117 -9.79 -1.53 8.26
C VAL A 117 -10.97 -0.97 7.46
N ASP A 118 -12.20 -1.23 7.90
CA ASP A 118 -13.43 -0.74 7.30
C ASP A 118 -13.47 0.80 7.23
N GLU A 119 -13.10 1.49 8.32
CA GLU A 119 -13.10 2.94 8.38
C GLU A 119 -11.92 3.58 7.61
N MET A 120 -10.76 2.91 7.58
CA MET A 120 -9.59 3.46 6.91
C MET A 120 -9.53 3.15 5.42
N GLU A 121 -10.18 2.11 4.95
CA GLU A 121 -10.30 1.75 3.53
C GLU A 121 -8.96 1.87 2.79
N PHE A 122 -7.97 1.07 3.20
CA PHE A 122 -6.67 1.08 2.52
C PHE A 122 -6.79 0.63 1.07
N GLU A 123 -6.02 1.26 0.18
CA GLU A 123 -5.96 0.89 -1.24
C GLU A 123 -5.34 -0.50 -1.41
N ARG A 124 -4.35 -0.82 -0.57
CA ARG A 124 -3.68 -2.13 -0.55
C ARG A 124 -3.44 -2.55 0.90
N LEU A 125 -3.76 -3.79 1.22
CA LEU A 125 -3.54 -4.35 2.55
C LEU A 125 -3.16 -5.82 2.44
N GLY A 126 -2.15 -6.23 3.20
CA GLY A 126 -1.80 -7.63 3.37
C GLY A 126 -1.86 -8.02 4.85
N VAL A 127 -2.34 -9.23 5.13
CA VAL A 127 -2.40 -9.77 6.50
C VAL A 127 -1.59 -11.05 6.59
N PHE A 128 -0.76 -11.15 7.61
CA PHE A 128 0.00 -12.34 7.93
C PHE A 128 -0.46 -12.92 9.27
N ALA A 129 -0.70 -14.22 9.31
CA ALA A 129 -0.84 -14.91 10.58
C ALA A 129 0.51 -14.83 11.35
N TYR A 130 0.45 -14.50 12.63
CA TYR A 130 1.66 -14.39 13.45
C TYR A 130 2.47 -15.69 13.43
N SER A 131 3.74 -15.59 13.04
CA SER A 131 4.73 -16.67 13.10
C SER A 131 5.57 -16.55 14.37
N GLN A 132 5.71 -17.62 15.10
CA GLN A 132 6.51 -17.69 16.32
C GLN A 132 7.99 -17.91 15.94
N GLU A 133 8.74 -16.81 15.84
CA GLU A 133 10.16 -16.85 15.47
C GLU A 133 11.05 -17.02 16.71
N GLU A 134 11.99 -17.95 16.64
CA GLU A 134 12.98 -18.19 17.71
C GLU A 134 13.74 -16.91 18.06
N ASP A 135 14.16 -16.78 19.30
CA ASP A 135 14.91 -15.64 19.84
C ASP A 135 14.17 -14.29 19.84
N THR A 136 12.85 -14.29 19.64
CA THR A 136 12.04 -13.08 19.77
C THR A 136 11.28 -13.05 21.11
N PRO A 137 11.11 -11.87 21.76
CA PRO A 137 10.32 -11.78 22.98
C PRO A 137 8.88 -12.29 22.82
N ALA A 138 8.28 -12.09 21.66
CA ALA A 138 6.92 -12.53 21.39
C ALA A 138 6.78 -14.06 21.35
N ALA A 139 7.84 -14.78 20.98
CA ALA A 139 7.84 -16.24 20.99
C ALA A 139 7.71 -16.83 22.42
N GLU A 140 8.17 -16.09 23.41
CA GLU A 140 8.15 -16.49 24.83
C GLU A 140 6.86 -16.06 25.57
N PHE A 141 5.97 -15.32 24.91
CA PHE A 141 4.72 -14.92 25.56
C PHE A 141 3.81 -16.13 25.80
N PRO A 142 3.23 -16.27 27.00
CA PRO A 142 2.50 -17.48 27.38
C PRO A 142 1.14 -17.65 26.70
N ASP A 143 0.57 -16.57 26.22
CA ASP A 143 -0.76 -16.47 25.65
C ASP A 143 -0.74 -16.52 24.12
N GLN A 144 -0.07 -17.55 23.57
CA GLN A 144 -0.04 -17.82 22.14
C GLN A 144 -1.44 -18.14 21.61
N VAL A 145 -1.82 -17.52 20.50
CA VAL A 145 -3.09 -17.80 19.81
C VAL A 145 -2.94 -19.09 19.01
N PRO A 146 -3.94 -20.01 18.99
CA PRO A 146 -3.92 -21.19 18.16
C PRO A 146 -3.77 -20.87 16.66
N GLN A 147 -3.07 -21.71 15.93
CA GLN A 147 -2.79 -21.46 14.51
C GLN A 147 -4.06 -21.30 13.66
N GLU A 148 -5.06 -22.18 13.89
CA GLU A 148 -6.34 -22.13 13.20
C GLU A 148 -7.04 -20.77 13.39
N LEU A 149 -7.05 -20.24 14.62
CA LEU A 149 -7.66 -18.94 14.92
C LEU A 149 -6.90 -17.77 14.31
N LYS A 150 -5.55 -17.84 14.21
CA LYS A 150 -4.77 -16.82 13.51
C LYS A 150 -5.14 -16.75 12.02
N GLU A 151 -5.28 -17.92 11.39
CA GLU A 151 -5.63 -18.05 9.98
C GLU A 151 -7.07 -17.59 9.74
N GLU A 152 -8.02 -17.98 10.59
CA GLU A 152 -9.41 -17.52 10.53
C GLU A 152 -9.48 -15.99 10.59
N ARG A 153 -8.85 -15.35 11.56
CA ARG A 153 -8.81 -13.89 11.70
C ARG A 153 -8.12 -13.18 10.53
N ARG A 154 -7.03 -13.77 10.00
CA ARG A 154 -6.40 -13.28 8.77
C ARG A 154 -7.38 -13.27 7.61
N ASP A 155 -8.09 -14.38 7.42
CA ASP A 155 -8.99 -14.57 6.29
C ASP A 155 -10.18 -13.61 6.38
N GLU A 156 -10.76 -13.39 7.58
CA GLU A 156 -11.80 -12.37 7.81
C GLU A 156 -11.35 -10.95 7.40
N ILE A 157 -10.13 -10.55 7.80
CA ILE A 157 -9.61 -9.22 7.42
C ILE A 157 -9.36 -9.15 5.90
N MET A 158 -8.85 -10.23 5.30
CA MET A 158 -8.58 -10.27 3.86
C MET A 158 -9.88 -10.27 3.04
N GLU A 159 -10.96 -10.90 3.51
CA GLU A 159 -12.28 -10.88 2.88
C GLU A 159 -12.85 -9.44 2.89
N LEU A 160 -12.81 -8.75 4.03
CA LEU A 160 -13.20 -7.33 4.12
C LEU A 160 -12.35 -6.46 3.18
N GLN A 161 -11.03 -6.66 3.16
CA GLN A 161 -10.15 -5.88 2.29
C GLN A 161 -10.40 -6.16 0.81
N GLN A 162 -10.79 -7.37 0.42
CA GLN A 162 -11.16 -7.69 -0.96
C GLN A 162 -12.35 -6.86 -1.42
N GLU A 163 -13.39 -6.72 -0.59
CA GLU A 163 -14.54 -5.86 -0.87
C GLU A 163 -14.13 -4.40 -1.03
N ILE A 164 -13.33 -3.86 -0.10
CA ILE A 164 -12.80 -2.49 -0.16
C ILE A 164 -11.96 -2.27 -1.45
N SER A 165 -11.07 -3.21 -1.76
CA SER A 165 -10.21 -3.12 -2.94
C SER A 165 -11.03 -3.14 -4.24
N TYR A 166 -12.07 -3.96 -4.29
CA TYR A 166 -12.98 -3.99 -5.43
C TYR A 166 -13.73 -2.68 -5.63
N GLU A 167 -14.30 -2.10 -4.57
CA GLU A 167 -14.99 -0.81 -4.63
C GLU A 167 -14.06 0.32 -5.09
N LYS A 168 -12.85 0.36 -4.57
CA LYS A 168 -11.83 1.32 -5.00
C LYS A 168 -11.43 1.11 -6.46
N SER A 169 -11.22 -0.12 -6.91
CA SER A 169 -10.95 -0.45 -8.31
C SER A 169 -12.10 -0.03 -9.22
N GLN A 170 -13.35 -0.26 -8.82
CA GLN A 170 -14.54 0.20 -9.54
C GLN A 170 -14.58 1.74 -9.67
N SER A 171 -14.14 2.48 -8.63
CA SER A 171 -14.09 3.95 -8.65
C SER A 171 -13.07 4.52 -9.64
N MET A 172 -12.15 3.69 -10.13
CA MET A 172 -11.15 4.07 -11.14
C MET A 172 -11.68 4.01 -12.57
N ILE A 173 -12.83 3.35 -12.82
CA ILE A 173 -13.40 3.23 -14.16
C ILE A 173 -13.68 4.62 -14.74
N GLY A 174 -13.19 4.85 -15.95
CA GLY A 174 -13.28 6.12 -16.67
C GLY A 174 -12.12 7.08 -16.44
N LYS A 175 -11.31 6.88 -15.41
CA LYS A 175 -10.09 7.68 -15.18
C LYS A 175 -8.99 7.30 -16.18
N VAL A 176 -8.12 8.25 -16.46
CA VAL A 176 -6.92 8.06 -17.27
C VAL A 176 -5.71 8.02 -16.36
N LEU A 177 -4.98 6.92 -16.44
CA LEU A 177 -3.80 6.68 -15.62
C LEU A 177 -2.55 6.58 -16.50
N GLU A 178 -1.43 6.99 -15.97
CA GLU A 178 -0.12 6.61 -16.50
C GLU A 178 0.21 5.19 -16.06
N VAL A 179 0.64 4.36 -16.99
CA VAL A 179 0.90 2.93 -16.80
C VAL A 179 2.30 2.61 -17.31
N MET A 180 3.10 2.00 -16.45
CA MET A 180 4.37 1.40 -16.86
C MET A 180 4.12 -0.04 -17.30
N ILE A 181 4.46 -0.36 -18.54
CA ILE A 181 4.34 -1.72 -19.11
C ILE A 181 5.41 -2.62 -18.51
N GLU A 182 4.99 -3.78 -18.01
CA GLU A 182 5.89 -4.81 -17.48
C GLU A 182 6.15 -5.93 -18.48
N GLY A 183 5.18 -6.25 -19.33
CA GLY A 183 5.34 -7.29 -20.35
C GLY A 183 4.07 -7.58 -21.13
N LYS A 184 4.21 -8.45 -22.13
CA LYS A 184 3.11 -8.93 -22.95
C LYS A 184 2.45 -10.15 -22.32
N VAL A 185 1.14 -10.21 -22.34
CA VAL A 185 0.39 -11.42 -21.96
C VAL A 185 0.56 -12.47 -23.03
N ALA A 186 0.90 -13.70 -22.64
CA ALA A 186 1.13 -14.77 -23.58
C ALA A 186 -0.14 -15.09 -24.41
N ASP A 187 0.03 -15.21 -25.71
CA ASP A 187 -1.01 -15.58 -26.67
C ASP A 187 -2.21 -14.59 -26.76
N GLU A 188 -2.05 -13.36 -26.23
CA GLU A 188 -3.08 -12.32 -26.26
C GLU A 188 -2.57 -11.00 -26.85
N ASN A 189 -3.48 -10.18 -27.36
CA ASN A 189 -3.24 -8.79 -27.75
C ASN A 189 -3.38 -7.85 -26.55
N ALA A 190 -2.68 -8.20 -25.46
CA ALA A 190 -2.74 -7.49 -24.21
C ALA A 190 -1.35 -7.39 -23.56
N TYR A 191 -1.16 -6.36 -22.78
CA TYR A 191 0.01 -6.14 -21.96
C TYR A 191 -0.38 -6.05 -20.50
N VAL A 192 0.51 -6.45 -19.64
CA VAL A 192 0.43 -6.23 -18.20
C VAL A 192 1.32 -5.06 -17.84
N GLY A 193 0.79 -4.19 -17.00
CA GLY A 193 1.50 -3.05 -16.46
C GLY A 193 1.08 -2.75 -15.03
N ARG A 194 1.59 -1.68 -14.47
CA ARG A 194 1.22 -1.17 -13.16
C ARG A 194 1.12 0.35 -13.16
N THR A 195 0.34 0.85 -12.23
CA THR A 195 0.14 2.28 -12.03
C THR A 195 1.03 2.82 -10.88
N TYR A 196 0.94 4.12 -10.63
CA TYR A 196 1.59 4.70 -9.45
C TYR A 196 1.09 4.09 -8.13
N MET A 197 -0.10 3.50 -8.11
CA MET A 197 -0.72 2.89 -6.92
C MET A 197 -0.16 1.52 -6.56
N ASP A 198 0.66 0.89 -7.43
CA ASP A 198 1.00 -0.52 -7.35
C ASP A 198 2.50 -0.75 -7.26
N ALA A 199 2.96 -1.40 -6.20
CA ALA A 199 4.35 -1.83 -6.06
C ALA A 199 4.61 -3.11 -6.87
N PRO A 200 5.78 -3.24 -7.52
CA PRO A 200 6.09 -4.38 -8.38
C PRO A 200 6.07 -5.70 -7.62
N GLY A 201 5.33 -6.68 -8.14
CA GLY A 201 5.28 -8.04 -7.63
C GLY A 201 4.55 -8.22 -6.28
N VAL A 202 3.87 -7.18 -5.79
CA VAL A 202 3.18 -7.20 -4.49
C VAL A 202 1.74 -6.75 -4.59
N ASP A 203 1.49 -5.66 -5.33
CA ASP A 203 0.17 -5.05 -5.47
C ASP A 203 -0.49 -5.47 -6.81
N GLY A 204 -1.62 -4.83 -7.16
CA GLY A 204 -2.40 -5.12 -8.35
C GLY A 204 -1.70 -4.75 -9.66
N LEU A 205 -2.31 -5.17 -10.74
CA LEU A 205 -1.87 -4.96 -12.11
C LEU A 205 -2.94 -4.20 -12.90
N ILE A 206 -2.56 -3.67 -14.05
CA ILE A 206 -3.49 -3.22 -15.07
C ILE A 206 -3.23 -3.98 -16.37
N PHE A 207 -4.30 -4.54 -16.94
CA PHE A 207 -4.26 -5.22 -18.24
C PHE A 207 -4.64 -4.23 -19.34
N ILE A 208 -3.75 -4.00 -20.29
CA ILE A 208 -3.91 -3.05 -21.38
C ILE A 208 -4.18 -3.78 -22.69
N ASN A 209 -5.39 -3.65 -23.21
CA ASN A 209 -5.74 -4.16 -24.52
C ASN A 209 -5.28 -3.17 -25.61
N THR A 210 -4.40 -3.62 -26.51
CA THR A 210 -3.88 -2.78 -27.59
C THR A 210 -3.25 -3.62 -28.70
N ASP A 211 -3.33 -3.10 -29.94
CA ASP A 211 -2.61 -3.64 -31.10
C ASP A 211 -1.21 -3.00 -31.29
N LEU A 212 -0.84 -2.05 -30.43
CA LEU A 212 0.49 -1.44 -30.47
C LEU A 212 1.56 -2.43 -29.99
N ASP A 213 2.74 -2.31 -30.53
CA ASP A 213 3.91 -3.09 -30.07
C ASP A 213 4.64 -2.29 -28.99
N LEU A 214 4.53 -2.74 -27.74
CA LEU A 214 5.08 -2.09 -26.57
C LEU A 214 6.21 -2.92 -25.97
N MET A 215 7.16 -2.24 -25.34
CA MET A 215 8.27 -2.86 -24.61
C MET A 215 8.10 -2.74 -23.10
N SER A 216 8.67 -3.66 -22.37
CA SER A 216 8.80 -3.53 -20.90
C SER A 216 9.56 -2.24 -20.56
N GLY A 217 8.99 -1.43 -19.68
CA GLY A 217 9.52 -0.12 -19.30
C GLY A 217 8.89 1.05 -20.05
N ASP A 218 8.09 0.81 -21.10
CA ASP A 218 7.34 1.88 -21.76
C ASP A 218 6.29 2.45 -20.82
N PHE A 219 6.11 3.77 -20.88
CA PHE A 219 5.02 4.48 -20.20
C PHE A 219 3.93 4.85 -21.20
N VAL A 220 2.71 4.47 -20.90
CA VAL A 220 1.53 4.78 -21.75
C VAL A 220 0.42 5.37 -20.88
N ARG A 221 -0.43 6.17 -21.50
CA ARG A 221 -1.68 6.61 -20.88
C ARG A 221 -2.81 5.67 -21.25
N ALA A 222 -3.49 5.16 -20.24
CA ALA A 222 -4.60 4.25 -20.42
C ALA A 222 -5.83 4.71 -19.65
N LYS A 223 -6.99 4.65 -20.35
CA LYS A 223 -8.28 4.85 -19.73
C LYS A 223 -8.74 3.53 -19.12
N VAL A 224 -9.07 3.56 -17.85
CA VAL A 224 -9.62 2.39 -17.15
C VAL A 224 -11.00 2.10 -17.66
N THR A 225 -11.22 0.90 -18.21
CA THR A 225 -12.48 0.44 -18.79
C THR A 225 -13.17 -0.65 -17.98
N GLY A 226 -12.45 -1.27 -17.05
CA GLY A 226 -12.96 -2.29 -16.15
C GLY A 226 -12.09 -2.47 -14.91
N ALA A 227 -12.64 -3.19 -13.95
CA ALA A 227 -11.97 -3.50 -12.70
C ALA A 227 -12.29 -4.93 -12.27
N LEU A 228 -11.29 -5.58 -11.70
CA LEU A 228 -11.36 -6.84 -10.99
C LEU A 228 -11.20 -6.56 -9.48
N GLU A 229 -11.11 -7.59 -8.68
CA GLU A 229 -10.97 -7.45 -7.22
C GLU A 229 -9.74 -6.63 -6.83
N TYR A 230 -8.60 -6.89 -7.47
CA TYR A 230 -7.35 -6.19 -7.19
C TYR A 230 -6.75 -5.51 -8.43
N ASP A 231 -7.18 -5.89 -9.63
CA ASP A 231 -6.59 -5.48 -10.90
C ASP A 231 -7.52 -4.56 -11.69
N LEU A 232 -6.94 -3.84 -12.64
CA LEU A 232 -7.65 -2.96 -13.56
C LEU A 232 -7.56 -3.49 -14.99
N ILE A 233 -8.51 -3.06 -15.82
CA ILE A 233 -8.50 -3.26 -17.28
C ILE A 233 -8.55 -1.88 -17.93
N GLY A 234 -7.73 -1.65 -18.94
CA GLY A 234 -7.67 -0.37 -19.62
C GLY A 234 -7.37 -0.48 -21.11
N GLU A 235 -7.56 0.64 -21.78
CA GLU A 235 -7.23 0.83 -23.19
C GLU A 235 -6.38 2.08 -23.34
N ILE A 236 -5.39 2.05 -24.24
CA ILE A 236 -4.53 3.21 -24.52
C ILE A 236 -5.36 4.37 -25.03
N CYS A 237 -5.08 5.57 -24.57
CA CYS A 237 -5.70 6.80 -25.02
C CYS A 237 -4.69 7.94 -25.08
N ASP A 238 -5.02 8.99 -25.86
CA ASP A 238 -4.22 10.22 -25.99
C ASP A 238 -4.62 11.29 -24.96
N GLU A 239 -5.59 11.02 -24.10
CA GLU A 239 -6.03 11.93 -23.04
C GLU A 239 -4.93 12.11 -21.97
N PRO A 240 -4.79 13.29 -21.32
CA PRO A 240 -3.87 13.47 -20.20
C PRO A 240 -4.27 12.57 -19.03
N ALA A 241 -3.29 12.08 -18.27
CA ALA A 241 -3.54 11.38 -17.02
C ALA A 241 -4.18 12.33 -16.00
N GLN A 242 -5.02 11.77 -15.12
CA GLN A 242 -5.82 12.48 -14.12
C GLN A 242 -5.32 12.19 -12.70
#